data_ec87a2c26eb992fd5b71611fc2ae1e94
#
_entry.id   ec87a2c26eb992fd5b71611fc2ae1e94
#
_cell.length_a   1.000
_cell.length_b   1.000
_cell.length_c   1.000
_cell.angle_alpha   90.00
_cell.angle_beta   90.00
_cell.angle_gamma   90.00
#
_symmetry.space_group_name_H-M   'P 1'
#
loop_
_entity.id
_entity.type
_entity.pdbx_description
1 polymer ?
#
loop_
_entity_poly.entity_id
_entity_poly.type
_entity_poly.pdbx_seq_one_letter_code
_entity_poly.pdbx_strand_id
1 'polypeptide(L)'
;MPDSLPALESRRAEILRKIGALGDMRAGSITTTAGRCGNPGCHCHKDGDPGHGPFFRLTRKVRGKTTTETFATPVALRKAQDEVAEFHRFRELSQSLLDVNEKICKQRPLEDTLTPQEKKRRKPSGKKSSAK
;
A
#
# COMPACT_ATOMS: atom_id res chain seq x y z
N MET A 1 9.09 21.54 19.67
CA MET A 1 9.29 20.98 19.41
C MET A 1 9.24 20.63 18.14
N PRO A 2 9.41 19.82 17.84
CA PRO A 2 9.56 19.37 16.58
C PRO A 2 8.43 19.48 15.67
N ASP A 3 7.29 19.72 16.11
CA ASP A 3 6.16 19.75 15.22
C ASP A 3 5.69 21.16 14.86
N SER A 4 6.63 22.07 14.70
CA SER A 4 6.25 23.38 14.19
C SER A 4 5.93 23.26 12.70
N LEU A 5 5.16 24.20 12.17
CA LEU A 5 4.81 24.16 10.77
C LEU A 5 6.03 24.11 9.86
N PRO A 6 7.04 24.97 10.04
CA PRO A 6 8.20 24.86 9.15
C PRO A 6 8.89 23.50 9.24
N ALA A 7 8.95 22.90 10.43
CA ALA A 7 9.58 21.60 10.57
C ALA A 7 8.76 20.53 9.88
N LEU A 8 7.43 20.61 9.98
CA LEU A 8 6.58 19.65 9.31
C LEU A 8 6.64 19.80 7.80
N GLU A 9 6.71 21.04 7.32
CA GLU A 9 6.82 21.26 5.89
C GLU A 9 8.15 20.74 5.35
N SER A 10 9.22 20.89 6.11
CA SER A 10 10.50 20.35 5.70
C SER A 10 10.45 18.82 5.65
N ARG A 11 9.80 18.22 6.63
CA ARG A 11 9.68 16.77 6.64
C ARG A 11 8.85 16.30 5.46
N ARG A 12 7.77 17.01 5.14
CA ARG A 12 6.97 16.66 3.99
C ARG A 12 7.78 16.71 2.70
N ALA A 13 8.57 17.77 2.54
CA ALA A 13 9.38 17.92 1.34
C ALA A 13 10.39 16.77 1.23
N GLU A 14 10.95 16.35 2.35
CA GLU A 14 11.88 15.25 2.32
C GLU A 14 11.21 13.93 1.96
N ILE A 15 10.02 13.69 2.50
CA ILE A 15 9.30 12.48 2.16
C ILE A 15 8.95 12.47 0.67
N LEU A 16 8.50 13.62 0.14
CA LEU A 16 8.18 13.69 -1.27
C LEU A 16 9.40 13.44 -2.13
N ARG A 17 10.56 13.92 -1.70
CA ARG A 17 11.77 13.67 -2.44
C ARG A 17 12.10 12.18 -2.45
N LYS A 18 11.92 11.51 -1.33
CA LYS A 18 12.17 10.08 -1.26
C LYS A 18 11.21 9.30 -2.14
N ILE A 19 9.93 9.70 -2.15
CA ILE A 19 8.97 9.04 -3.02
C ILE A 19 9.36 9.24 -4.48
N GLY A 20 9.79 10.43 -4.84
CA GLY A 20 10.18 10.70 -6.21
C GLY A 20 11.42 9.95 -6.66
N ALA A 21 12.20 9.45 -5.70
CA ALA A 21 13.40 8.70 -6.04
C ALA A 21 13.15 7.21 -6.16
N LEU A 22 11.93 6.73 -5.87
CA LEU A 22 11.64 5.32 -5.98
C LEU A 22 11.64 4.89 -7.43
N GLY A 23 12.01 3.64 -7.65
CA GLY A 23 12.04 3.12 -9.01
C GLY A 23 10.84 2.24 -9.29
N ASP A 24 11.06 1.22 -10.10
CA ASP A 24 9.98 0.34 -10.52
C ASP A 24 9.38 -0.36 -9.32
N MET A 25 8.07 -0.44 -9.30
CA MET A 25 7.41 -1.09 -8.18
C MET A 25 6.17 -1.82 -8.67
N ARG A 26 5.84 -2.89 -7.99
CA ARG A 26 4.62 -3.64 -8.26
C ARG A 26 3.90 -3.87 -6.95
N ALA A 27 2.60 -3.60 -6.94
CA ALA A 27 1.78 -3.83 -5.76
C ALA A 27 1.51 -5.31 -5.61
N GLY A 28 1.42 -5.77 -4.38
CA GLY A 28 1.05 -7.15 -4.12
C GLY A 28 1.96 -7.80 -3.10
N SER A 29 1.79 -9.10 -2.97
CA SER A 29 2.58 -9.88 -2.04
C SER A 29 3.10 -11.12 -2.76
N ILE A 30 4.33 -11.47 -2.47
CA ILE A 30 4.88 -12.70 -3.04
C ILE A 30 4.78 -13.78 -2.00
N THR A 31 4.13 -14.88 -2.37
CA THR A 31 3.92 -16.00 -1.48
C THR A 31 4.57 -17.23 -2.07
N THR A 32 4.88 -18.18 -1.21
CA THR A 32 5.47 -19.43 -1.62
C THR A 32 4.49 -20.54 -1.32
N THR A 33 4.26 -21.41 -2.29
CA THR A 33 3.38 -22.55 -2.08
C THR A 33 4.10 -23.81 -2.51
N ALA A 34 3.76 -24.91 -1.86
CA ALA A 34 4.28 -26.22 -2.22
C ALA A 34 3.23 -27.21 -1.73
N GLY A 35 3.23 -28.38 -2.32
CA GLY A 35 2.25 -29.35 -1.88
C GLY A 35 2.04 -30.44 -2.91
N ARG A 36 0.94 -31.16 -2.73
CA ARG A 36 0.65 -32.30 -3.57
C ARG A 36 -0.43 -31.94 -4.56
N CYS A 37 -0.34 -32.50 -5.73
CA CYS A 37 -1.32 -32.22 -6.76
C CYS A 37 -2.53 -33.10 -6.57
N GLY A 38 -3.53 -32.94 -7.41
CA GLY A 38 -4.73 -33.73 -7.29
C GLY A 38 -4.66 -35.11 -7.94
N ASN A 39 -3.52 -35.42 -8.58
CA ASN A 39 -3.41 -36.71 -9.23
C ASN A 39 -2.84 -37.74 -8.24
N PRO A 40 -3.63 -38.71 -7.80
CA PRO A 40 -3.17 -39.67 -6.80
C PRO A 40 -2.01 -40.55 -7.27
N GLY A 41 -1.79 -40.67 -8.56
CA GLY A 41 -0.69 -41.46 -9.05
C GLY A 41 0.62 -40.69 -9.15
N CYS A 42 0.62 -39.41 -8.74
CA CYS A 42 1.80 -38.61 -8.87
C CYS A 42 2.80 -38.92 -7.77
N HIS A 43 4.09 -38.74 -8.05
CA HIS A 43 5.14 -39.03 -7.06
C HIS A 43 4.98 -38.18 -5.82
N CYS A 44 4.33 -37.04 -5.90
CA CYS A 44 4.20 -36.16 -4.75
C CYS A 44 3.36 -36.77 -3.63
N HIS A 45 2.62 -37.84 -3.91
CA HIS A 45 1.82 -38.48 -2.89
C HIS A 45 2.57 -39.62 -2.19
N LYS A 46 3.82 -39.84 -2.51
CA LYS A 46 4.60 -40.88 -1.85
C LYS A 46 5.15 -40.33 -0.56
N ASP A 47 5.30 -41.24 0.41
CA ASP A 47 5.85 -40.86 1.71
C ASP A 47 7.26 -40.32 1.51
N GLY A 48 7.57 -39.25 2.18
CA GLY A 48 8.89 -38.65 2.10
C GLY A 48 9.12 -37.78 0.90
N ASP A 49 8.14 -37.70 -0.01
CA ASP A 49 8.30 -36.86 -1.17
C ASP A 49 8.00 -35.41 -0.77
N PRO A 50 8.85 -34.47 -1.17
CA PRO A 50 8.62 -33.07 -0.80
C PRO A 50 7.42 -32.43 -1.50
N GLY A 51 6.83 -33.11 -2.49
CA GLY A 51 5.72 -32.54 -3.24
C GLY A 51 6.18 -31.69 -4.39
N HIS A 52 5.27 -30.88 -4.89
CA HIS A 52 5.56 -29.96 -5.99
C HIS A 52 5.95 -28.61 -5.42
N GLY A 53 6.77 -27.91 -6.17
CA GLY A 53 7.19 -26.62 -5.79
C GLY A 53 8.58 -26.62 -5.21
N PRO A 54 8.95 -25.54 -4.54
CA PRO A 54 8.07 -24.42 -4.20
C PRO A 54 7.72 -23.60 -5.42
N PHE A 55 6.52 -23.03 -5.38
CA PHE A 55 6.08 -22.11 -6.41
C PHE A 55 5.97 -20.74 -5.79
N PHE A 56 6.44 -19.73 -6.50
CA PHE A 56 6.41 -18.37 -6.00
C PHE A 56 5.40 -17.59 -6.83
N ARG A 57 4.50 -16.90 -6.16
CA ARG A 57 3.42 -16.21 -6.82
C ARG A 57 3.27 -14.81 -6.29
N LEU A 58 2.97 -13.88 -7.20
CA LEU A 58 2.62 -12.53 -6.81
C LEU A 58 1.11 -12.44 -6.84
N THR A 59 0.52 -12.07 -5.73
CA THR A 59 -0.92 -11.95 -5.62
C THR A 59 -1.28 -10.52 -5.28
N ARG A 60 -2.26 -9.99 -5.99
CA ARG A 60 -2.72 -8.64 -5.69
C ARG A 60 -4.19 -8.51 -6.05
N LYS A 61 -4.83 -7.49 -5.51
CA LYS A 61 -6.19 -7.21 -5.85
C LYS A 61 -6.26 -6.08 -6.84
N VAL A 62 -7.03 -6.28 -7.90
CA VAL A 62 -7.21 -5.25 -8.90
C VAL A 62 -8.71 -5.09 -9.06
N ARG A 63 -9.23 -3.95 -8.65
CA ARG A 63 -10.67 -3.66 -8.75
C ARG A 63 -11.52 -4.74 -8.12
N GLY A 64 -11.12 -5.17 -6.93
CA GLY A 64 -11.88 -6.17 -6.20
C GLY A 64 -11.60 -7.61 -6.59
N LYS A 65 -10.82 -7.83 -7.63
CA LYS A 65 -10.50 -9.18 -8.06
C LYS A 65 -9.06 -9.52 -7.73
N THR A 66 -8.83 -10.73 -7.30
CA THR A 66 -7.48 -11.19 -6.99
C THR A 66 -6.84 -11.72 -8.25
N THR A 67 -5.66 -11.21 -8.57
CA THR A 67 -4.89 -11.74 -9.69
C THR A 67 -3.62 -12.36 -9.15
N THR A 68 -3.17 -13.43 -9.79
CA THR A 68 -1.99 -14.16 -9.37
C THR A 68 -1.09 -14.40 -10.55
N GLU A 69 0.20 -14.16 -10.34
CA GLU A 69 1.18 -14.42 -11.38
C GLU A 69 2.23 -15.35 -10.79
N THR A 70 2.56 -16.43 -11.48
CA THR A 70 3.55 -17.38 -11.01
C THR A 70 4.86 -17.13 -11.74
N PHE A 71 5.97 -17.22 -11.04
CA PHE A 71 7.26 -16.96 -11.63
C PHE A 71 7.96 -18.28 -11.91
N ALA A 72 8.33 -18.47 -13.16
CA ALA A 72 8.93 -19.73 -13.60
C ALA A 72 10.43 -19.80 -13.43
N THR A 73 11.10 -18.68 -13.31
CA THR A 73 12.56 -18.67 -13.22
C THR A 73 13.02 -17.90 -12.00
N PRO A 74 14.20 -18.21 -11.48
CA PRO A 74 14.73 -17.44 -10.37
C PRO A 74 14.96 -15.97 -10.72
N VAL A 75 15.30 -15.70 -11.97
CA VAL A 75 15.54 -14.31 -12.37
C VAL A 75 14.23 -13.52 -12.33
N ALA A 76 13.15 -14.11 -12.83
CA ALA A 76 11.86 -13.43 -12.80
C ALA A 76 11.39 -13.21 -11.36
N LEU A 77 11.62 -14.19 -10.48
CA LEU A 77 11.25 -14.05 -9.10
C LEU A 77 12.04 -12.93 -8.44
N ARG A 78 13.34 -12.87 -8.68
CA ARG A 78 14.17 -11.86 -8.07
C ARG A 78 13.72 -10.47 -8.50
N LYS A 79 13.44 -10.30 -9.79
CA LYS A 79 12.96 -9.03 -10.28
C LYS A 79 11.68 -8.64 -9.59
N ALA A 80 10.73 -9.57 -9.47
CA ALA A 80 9.46 -9.27 -8.81
C ALA A 80 9.65 -8.95 -7.34
N GLN A 81 10.55 -9.65 -6.67
CA GLN A 81 10.82 -9.37 -5.27
C GLN A 81 11.33 -7.95 -5.08
N ASP A 82 12.22 -7.50 -5.95
CA ASP A 82 12.74 -6.15 -5.85
C ASP A 82 11.64 -5.12 -6.11
N GLU A 83 10.77 -5.40 -7.06
CA GLU A 83 9.68 -4.48 -7.38
C GLU A 83 8.66 -4.40 -6.25
N VAL A 84 8.39 -5.52 -5.60
CA VAL A 84 7.46 -5.52 -4.49
C VAL A 84 8.08 -4.85 -3.26
N ALA A 85 9.39 -5.03 -3.06
CA ALA A 85 10.08 -4.35 -1.98
C ALA A 85 10.00 -2.84 -2.16
N GLU A 86 10.11 -2.37 -3.40
CA GLU A 86 10.00 -0.96 -3.66
C GLU A 86 8.59 -0.46 -3.41
N PHE A 87 7.60 -1.28 -3.74
CA PHE A 87 6.21 -0.95 -3.44
C PHE A 87 5.99 -0.81 -1.94
N HIS A 88 6.60 -1.68 -1.13
CA HIS A 88 6.44 -1.58 0.31
C HIS A 88 7.09 -0.30 0.83
N ARG A 89 8.20 0.13 0.23
CA ARG A 89 8.81 1.38 0.60
C ARG A 89 7.88 2.53 0.27
N PHE A 90 7.23 2.47 -0.88
CA PHE A 90 6.27 3.50 -1.27
C PHE A 90 5.13 3.56 -0.26
N ARG A 91 4.64 2.41 0.17
CA ARG A 91 3.53 2.40 1.13
C ARG A 91 3.94 3.04 2.44
N GLU A 92 5.13 2.75 2.93
CA GLU A 92 5.59 3.35 4.17
C GLU A 92 5.77 4.86 4.03
N LEU A 93 6.35 5.27 2.92
CA LEU A 93 6.53 6.70 2.70
C LEU A 93 5.21 7.42 2.53
N SER A 94 4.26 6.77 1.85
CA SER A 94 2.93 7.36 1.67
C SER A 94 2.23 7.53 3.01
N GLN A 95 2.35 6.54 3.89
CA GLN A 95 1.72 6.65 5.20
C GLN A 95 2.37 7.78 6.00
N SER A 96 3.69 7.89 5.93
CA SER A 96 4.39 8.97 6.61
C SER A 96 3.95 10.32 6.06
N LEU A 97 3.76 10.39 4.74
CA LEU A 97 3.32 11.62 4.12
C LEU A 97 1.93 12.02 4.61
N LEU A 98 1.03 11.05 4.70
CA LEU A 98 -0.31 11.33 5.20
C LEU A 98 -0.25 11.81 6.65
N ASP A 99 0.57 11.18 7.48
CA ASP A 99 0.67 11.56 8.88
C ASP A 99 1.20 12.98 9.03
N VAL A 100 2.21 13.33 8.27
CA VAL A 100 2.77 14.67 8.33
C VAL A 100 1.77 15.69 7.83
N ASN A 101 1.09 15.37 6.73
CA ASN A 101 0.11 16.29 6.19
C ASN A 101 -1.07 16.50 7.13
N GLU A 102 -1.46 15.46 7.85
CA GLU A 102 -2.53 15.61 8.81
C GLU A 102 -2.14 16.62 9.89
N LYS A 103 -0.91 16.55 10.35
CA LYS A 103 -0.43 17.50 11.35
C LYS A 103 -0.34 18.90 10.79
N ILE A 104 0.10 19.02 9.55
CA ILE A 104 0.17 20.33 8.90
C ILE A 104 -1.22 20.93 8.79
N CYS A 105 -2.17 20.13 8.33
CA CYS A 105 -3.53 20.65 8.14
C CYS A 105 -4.13 21.10 9.46
N LYS A 106 -3.84 20.39 10.53
CA LYS A 106 -4.38 20.78 11.82
C LYS A 106 -3.76 22.07 12.35
N GLN A 107 -2.54 22.36 11.95
CA GLN A 107 -1.90 23.57 12.43
C GLN A 107 -2.14 24.78 11.53
N ARG A 108 -2.62 24.58 10.31
CA ARG A 108 -2.89 25.70 9.43
C ARG A 108 -4.04 26.52 10.01
N PRO A 109 -3.95 27.81 9.97
CA PRO A 109 -5.04 28.61 10.53
C PRO A 109 -6.27 28.53 9.64
N LEU A 110 -7.41 28.69 10.28
CA LEU A 110 -8.65 28.72 9.53
C LEU A 110 -8.77 30.07 8.86
N GLU A 111 -9.24 30.06 7.64
CA GLU A 111 -9.43 31.30 6.91
C GLU A 111 -10.88 31.45 6.59
N ASP A 112 -11.40 32.64 6.85
CA ASP A 112 -12.82 32.88 6.65
C ASP A 112 -13.03 33.42 5.24
N THR A 113 -13.02 32.55 4.27
CA THR A 113 -13.23 32.96 2.90
C THR A 113 -14.59 32.54 2.37
N LEU A 114 -15.47 32.05 3.25
CA LEU A 114 -16.78 31.62 2.78
C LEU A 114 -17.70 32.76 2.48
N THR A 115 -18.60 32.59 1.54
CA THR A 115 -19.58 33.60 1.25
C THR A 115 -20.63 33.54 2.35
N PRO A 116 -21.43 34.56 2.51
CA PRO A 116 -22.48 34.54 3.52
C PRO A 116 -23.42 33.37 3.38
N GLN A 117 -23.69 32.98 2.14
CA GLN A 117 -24.53 31.85 1.95
C GLN A 117 -23.88 30.57 2.39
N GLU A 118 -22.62 30.35 2.12
CA GLU A 118 -21.93 29.17 2.56
C GLU A 118 -21.88 29.10 4.08
N LYS A 119 -21.68 30.22 4.73
CA LYS A 119 -21.66 30.23 6.17
C LYS A 119 -23.00 29.82 6.74
N LYS A 120 -24.07 30.22 6.10
CA LYS A 120 -25.34 29.85 6.58
C LYS A 120 -25.56 28.40 6.44
N ARG A 121 -25.13 27.82 5.36
CA ARG A 121 -25.37 26.45 5.17
C ARG A 121 -24.63 25.59 6.12
N ARG A 122 -23.64 26.05 6.75
CA ARG A 122 -22.92 25.26 7.56
C ARG A 122 -23.56 24.83 8.77
N LYS A 123 -24.61 25.07 9.06
CA LYS A 123 -25.22 24.72 10.17
C LYS A 123 -25.18 23.40 10.38
N PRO A 124 -25.17 22.85 11.16
CA PRO A 124 -25.03 21.65 11.47
C PRO A 124 -25.63 20.62 11.13
N SER A 125 -25.69 20.34 10.83
CA SER A 125 -26.16 19.35 10.43
C SER A 125 -25.75 18.26 11.02
N GLY A 126 -25.13 18.33 11.73
CA GLY A 126 -24.65 17.24 12.26
C GLY A 126 -25.54 16.18 12.41
N LYS A 127 -26.43 16.24 12.51
CA LYS A 127 -27.18 15.31 12.79
C LYS A 127 -27.26 14.37 11.87
N LYS A 128 -27.21 14.31 11.12
CA LYS A 128 -27.43 13.49 10.32
C LYS A 128 -26.59 12.58 10.16
N SER A 129 -25.97 12.54 10.26
CA SER A 129 -25.14 11.74 10.01
C SER A 129 -25.38 10.52 10.31
N SER A 130 -25.69 10.34 10.84
CA SER A 130 -25.85 9.22 11.25
C SER A 130 -26.38 8.38 10.43
N ALA A 131 -26.77 8.59 9.92
CA ALA A 131 -27.40 7.76 9.25
C ALA A 131 -26.72 6.90 8.57
N LYS A 132 -26.38 6.63 8.45
CA LYS A 132 -26.01 5.81 7.87
C LYS A 132 -25.86 5.20 7.88
#